data_41f813b79fdb904bd5bc6ae0f70df823
#
_entry.id   41f813b79fdb904bd5bc6ae0f70df823
#
_cell.length_a   1.000
_cell.length_b   1.000
_cell.length_c   1.000
_cell.angle_alpha   90.00
_cell.angle_beta   90.00
_cell.angle_gamma   90.00
#
_symmetry.space_group_name_H-M   'P 1'
#
loop_
_entity.id
_entity.type
_entity.pdbx_description
1 polymer ?
#
loop_
_entity_poly.entity_id
_entity_poly.type
_entity_poly.pdbx_seq_one_letter_code
_entity_poly.pdbx_strand_id
1 'polypeptide(L)'
;MPAKPYHHGDLRRALLDEALRTIETQGVEHLTLRTVGARLGVSRSALYRHFADKQSLLATVGKEGFRKLRQALADAWEGNGHGRAGFDAMHRAYVQFAVAHPSHYRVMFGGFIESAAKDDHFMSEARAAFQVLLDALVEQQNAGDIRRDDPVLMARFVWALVHGTAMLFIDGQLPEPAQREALEPYVAERIYFSIRQSTLRAE
;
A
#
# COMPACT_ATOMS: atom_id res chain seq x y z
N MET A 1 4.66 40.96 1.59
CA MET A 1 5.13 40.30 0.37
C MET A 1 3.93 39.64 -0.29
N PRO A 2 3.62 39.91 -1.57
CA PRO A 2 2.47 39.26 -2.23
C PRO A 2 2.77 37.76 -2.40
N ALA A 3 1.78 36.93 -2.03
CA ALA A 3 1.85 35.49 -2.21
C ALA A 3 1.99 35.16 -3.71
N LYS A 4 2.94 34.28 -4.07
CA LYS A 4 3.08 33.77 -5.43
C LYS A 4 1.74 33.20 -5.92
N PRO A 5 1.33 33.45 -7.19
CA PRO A 5 0.12 32.85 -7.73
C PRO A 5 0.27 31.35 -7.77
N TYR A 6 -0.59 30.65 -7.03
CA TYR A 6 -0.67 29.20 -6.98
C TYR A 6 -1.20 28.66 -8.32
N HIS A 7 -0.40 27.91 -9.07
CA HIS A 7 -0.87 27.19 -10.26
C HIS A 7 -1.86 26.08 -9.86
N HIS A 8 -2.92 25.89 -10.64
CA HIS A 8 -4.01 24.96 -10.31
C HIS A 8 -3.57 23.49 -10.03
N GLY A 9 -2.47 23.03 -10.65
CA GLY A 9 -1.86 21.73 -10.37
C GLY A 9 -1.17 21.66 -9.02
N ASP A 10 -0.56 22.75 -8.55
CA ASP A 10 0.12 22.84 -7.27
C ASP A 10 -0.86 22.79 -6.07
N LEU A 11 -2.07 23.38 -6.21
CA LEU A 11 -3.02 23.40 -5.09
C LEU A 11 -3.59 22.01 -4.80
N ARG A 12 -3.94 21.25 -5.82
CA ARG A 12 -4.44 19.88 -5.62
C ARG A 12 -3.40 19.00 -4.92
N ARG A 13 -2.14 19.11 -5.32
CA ARG A 13 -1.03 18.40 -4.69
C ARG A 13 -0.81 18.87 -3.25
N ALA A 14 -0.77 20.17 -3.02
CA ALA A 14 -0.62 20.74 -1.68
C ALA A 14 -1.74 20.30 -0.72
N LEU A 15 -2.98 20.19 -1.20
CA LEU A 15 -4.11 19.68 -0.41
C LEU A 15 -3.92 18.21 -0.02
N LEU A 16 -3.40 17.37 -0.94
CA LEU A 16 -3.08 15.96 -0.65
C LEU A 16 -1.92 15.84 0.35
N ASP A 17 -0.86 16.62 0.17
CA ASP A 17 0.30 16.59 1.06
C ASP A 17 -0.06 17.05 2.48
N GLU A 18 -0.91 18.09 2.62
CA GLU A 18 -1.39 18.54 3.92
C GLU A 18 -2.37 17.53 4.55
N ALA A 19 -3.17 16.84 3.74
CA ALA A 19 -4.02 15.76 4.22
C ALA A 19 -3.17 14.60 4.80
N LEU A 20 -2.14 14.17 4.08
CA LEU A 20 -1.20 13.14 4.55
C LEU A 20 -0.51 13.53 5.84
N ARG A 21 -0.03 14.78 5.94
CA ARG A 21 0.57 15.32 7.17
C ARG A 21 -0.41 15.34 8.34
N THR A 22 -1.69 15.71 8.08
CA THR A 22 -2.73 15.69 9.11
C THR A 22 -3.01 14.27 9.59
N ILE A 23 -3.08 13.30 8.66
CA ILE A 23 -3.27 11.88 8.98
C ILE A 23 -2.12 11.35 9.82
N GLU A 24 -0.88 11.69 9.45
CA GLU A 24 0.32 11.27 10.16
C GLU A 24 0.36 11.77 11.61
N THR A 25 0.01 13.03 11.82
CA THR A 25 0.17 13.69 13.11
C THR A 25 -1.05 13.58 14.03
N GLN A 26 -2.26 13.41 13.47
CA GLN A 26 -3.51 13.49 14.22
C GLN A 26 -4.47 12.30 13.98
N GLY A 27 -4.19 11.48 12.97
CA GLY A 27 -5.07 10.39 12.56
C GLY A 27 -6.10 10.81 11.50
N VAL A 28 -6.68 9.80 10.85
CA VAL A 28 -7.67 9.98 9.76
C VAL A 28 -8.96 10.62 10.28
N GLU A 29 -9.31 10.35 11.52
CA GLU A 29 -10.52 10.84 12.19
C GLU A 29 -10.56 12.36 12.24
N HIS A 30 -9.42 12.98 12.51
CA HIS A 30 -9.28 14.45 12.64
C HIS A 30 -9.14 15.17 11.30
N LEU A 31 -9.01 14.44 10.19
CA LEU A 31 -8.96 15.03 8.86
C LEU A 31 -10.31 15.64 8.49
N THR A 32 -10.33 16.91 8.13
CA THR A 32 -11.46 17.58 7.49
C THR A 32 -10.95 18.45 6.34
N LEU A 33 -11.77 18.65 5.30
CA LEU A 33 -11.41 19.60 4.24
C LEU A 33 -11.15 21.00 4.78
N ARG A 34 -11.93 21.42 5.78
CA ARG A 34 -11.80 22.73 6.41
C ARG A 34 -10.44 22.91 7.09
N THR A 35 -9.98 21.90 7.84
CA THR A 35 -8.67 21.96 8.52
C THR A 35 -7.52 22.00 7.52
N VAL A 36 -7.59 21.20 6.46
CA VAL A 36 -6.59 21.18 5.37
C VAL A 36 -6.54 22.54 4.66
N GLY A 37 -7.70 23.07 4.27
CA GLY A 37 -7.77 24.37 3.60
C GLY A 37 -7.29 25.53 4.47
N ALA A 38 -7.64 25.54 5.77
CA ALA A 38 -7.20 26.57 6.71
C ALA A 38 -5.68 26.61 6.90
N ARG A 39 -5.03 25.44 6.98
CA ARG A 39 -3.56 25.34 7.12
C ARG A 39 -2.82 25.83 5.89
N LEU A 40 -3.40 25.67 4.70
CA LEU A 40 -2.84 26.15 3.45
C LEU A 40 -3.24 27.60 3.12
N GLY A 41 -4.10 28.23 3.94
CA GLY A 41 -4.57 29.60 3.70
C GLY A 41 -5.43 29.74 2.45
N VAL A 42 -6.10 28.66 1.99
CA VAL A 42 -6.90 28.67 0.76
C VAL A 42 -8.38 28.96 1.07
N SER A 43 -9.05 29.62 0.13
CA SER A 43 -10.48 29.90 0.27
C SER A 43 -11.31 28.62 0.19
N ARG A 44 -12.47 28.61 0.84
CA ARG A 44 -13.40 27.48 0.79
C ARG A 44 -13.80 27.12 -0.65
N SER A 45 -14.06 28.11 -1.49
CA SER A 45 -14.41 27.87 -2.90
C SER A 45 -13.28 27.24 -3.71
N ALA A 46 -12.02 27.60 -3.45
CA ALA A 46 -10.85 26.98 -4.09
C ALA A 46 -10.72 25.52 -3.68
N LEU A 47 -10.90 25.22 -2.39
CA LEU A 47 -10.85 23.85 -1.85
C LEU A 47 -11.90 22.93 -2.51
N TYR A 48 -13.18 23.36 -2.50
CA TYR A 48 -14.28 22.53 -3.02
C TYR A 48 -14.27 22.36 -4.55
N ARG A 49 -13.49 23.14 -5.29
CA ARG A 49 -13.21 22.86 -6.72
C ARG A 49 -12.34 21.63 -6.94
N HIS A 50 -11.53 21.24 -5.97
CA HIS A 50 -10.62 20.08 -6.06
C HIS A 50 -11.19 18.83 -5.41
N PHE A 51 -11.88 18.96 -4.30
CA PHE A 51 -12.45 17.86 -3.54
C PHE A 51 -13.85 18.22 -3.04
N ALA A 52 -14.85 17.44 -3.47
CA ALA A 52 -16.23 17.68 -3.08
C ALA A 52 -16.46 17.51 -1.57
N ASP A 53 -15.77 16.52 -0.98
CA ASP A 53 -15.88 16.16 0.43
C ASP A 53 -14.63 15.44 0.95
N LYS A 54 -14.64 15.04 2.22
CA LYS A 54 -13.56 14.27 2.86
C LYS A 54 -13.36 12.91 2.15
N GLN A 55 -14.44 12.28 1.69
CA GLN A 55 -14.38 10.96 1.09
C GLN A 55 -13.67 10.99 -0.27
N SER A 56 -13.92 12.00 -1.09
CA SER A 56 -13.23 12.21 -2.37
C SER A 56 -11.73 12.47 -2.18
N LEU A 57 -11.34 13.19 -1.12
CA LEU A 57 -9.95 13.39 -0.73
C LEU A 57 -9.30 12.07 -0.29
N LEU A 58 -9.94 11.32 0.62
CA LEU A 58 -9.44 10.03 1.09
C LEU A 58 -9.33 9.00 -0.05
N ALA A 59 -10.34 8.93 -0.93
CA ALA A 59 -10.29 8.05 -2.11
C ALA A 59 -9.10 8.39 -3.03
N THR A 60 -8.77 9.68 -3.17
CA THR A 60 -7.59 10.10 -3.95
C THR A 60 -6.29 9.68 -3.27
N VAL A 61 -6.18 9.84 -1.95
CA VAL A 61 -5.02 9.36 -1.17
C VAL A 61 -4.88 7.83 -1.31
N GLY A 62 -5.97 7.08 -1.17
CA GLY A 62 -5.97 5.63 -1.29
C GLY A 62 -5.56 5.15 -2.70
N LYS A 63 -6.08 5.81 -3.75
CA LYS A 63 -5.66 5.53 -5.15
C LYS A 63 -4.17 5.77 -5.37
N GLU A 64 -3.65 6.89 -4.86
CA GLU A 64 -2.21 7.17 -4.93
C GLU A 64 -1.41 6.10 -4.19
N GLY A 65 -1.87 5.68 -3.01
CA GLY A 65 -1.24 4.63 -2.23
C GLY A 65 -1.17 3.29 -2.97
N PHE A 66 -2.28 2.82 -3.54
CA PHE A 66 -2.30 1.57 -4.33
C PHE A 66 -1.40 1.64 -5.56
N ARG A 67 -1.37 2.77 -6.27
CA ARG A 67 -0.48 2.95 -7.42
C ARG A 67 0.99 2.88 -7.02
N LYS A 68 1.37 3.53 -5.90
CA LYS A 68 2.75 3.47 -5.37
C LYS A 68 3.12 2.06 -4.93
N LEU A 69 2.22 1.37 -4.23
CA LEU A 69 2.43 -0.01 -3.82
C LEU A 69 2.62 -0.93 -5.03
N ARG A 70 1.74 -0.83 -6.02
CA ARG A 70 1.86 -1.58 -7.27
C ARG A 70 3.21 -1.38 -7.93
N GLN A 71 3.66 -0.13 -8.04
CA GLN A 71 4.96 0.18 -8.65
C GLN A 71 6.10 -0.43 -7.84
N ALA A 72 6.09 -0.29 -6.52
CA ALA A 72 7.14 -0.85 -5.66
C ALA A 72 7.23 -2.38 -5.77
N LEU A 73 6.08 -3.07 -5.86
CA LEU A 73 6.04 -4.52 -6.04
C LEU A 73 6.54 -4.95 -7.41
N ALA A 74 6.13 -4.26 -8.47
CA ALA A 74 6.57 -4.55 -9.84
C ALA A 74 8.08 -4.32 -9.99
N ASP A 75 8.58 -3.18 -9.51
CA ASP A 75 10.02 -2.87 -9.56
C ASP A 75 10.85 -3.90 -8.78
N ALA A 76 10.33 -4.37 -7.64
CA ALA A 76 11.00 -5.40 -6.85
C ALA A 76 11.04 -6.75 -7.57
N TRP A 77 9.96 -7.15 -8.24
CA TRP A 77 9.89 -8.38 -9.01
C TRP A 77 10.85 -8.35 -10.20
N GLU A 78 10.73 -7.34 -11.04
CA GLU A 78 11.53 -7.19 -12.27
C GLU A 78 13.02 -6.97 -11.97
N GLY A 79 13.33 -6.15 -10.95
CA GLY A 79 14.70 -5.78 -10.61
C GLY A 79 15.51 -6.87 -9.93
N ASN A 80 14.89 -7.99 -9.49
CA ASN A 80 15.56 -9.07 -8.77
C ASN A 80 15.53 -10.42 -9.49
N GLY A 81 15.21 -10.45 -10.77
CA GLY A 81 15.35 -11.64 -11.62
C GLY A 81 14.29 -12.70 -11.41
N HIS A 82 13.10 -12.30 -10.92
CA HIS A 82 11.94 -13.17 -10.71
C HIS A 82 12.17 -14.31 -9.69
N GLY A 83 11.39 -15.38 -9.74
CA GLY A 83 11.53 -16.57 -8.89
C GLY A 83 11.59 -16.25 -7.38
N ARG A 84 12.41 -16.98 -6.66
CA ARG A 84 12.58 -16.81 -5.21
C ARG A 84 13.13 -15.43 -4.84
N ALA A 85 14.13 -14.94 -5.56
CA ALA A 85 14.75 -13.63 -5.24
C ALA A 85 13.78 -12.47 -5.47
N GLY A 86 13.03 -12.50 -6.58
CA GLY A 86 11.96 -11.55 -6.87
C GLY A 86 10.86 -11.58 -5.80
N PHE A 87 10.46 -12.79 -5.36
CA PHE A 87 9.45 -12.96 -4.32
C PHE A 87 9.88 -12.34 -2.97
N ASP A 88 11.11 -12.64 -2.53
CA ASP A 88 11.67 -12.07 -1.31
C ASP A 88 11.82 -10.55 -1.40
N ALA A 89 12.16 -10.03 -2.58
CA ALA A 89 12.23 -8.59 -2.83
C ALA A 89 10.85 -7.92 -2.76
N MET A 90 9.82 -8.55 -3.35
CA MET A 90 8.43 -8.06 -3.25
C MET A 90 7.94 -8.03 -1.80
N HIS A 91 8.25 -9.06 -1.01
CA HIS A 91 7.91 -9.10 0.41
C HIS A 91 8.51 -7.90 1.16
N ARG A 92 9.83 -7.66 0.99
CA ARG A 92 10.51 -6.50 1.57
C ARG A 92 9.92 -5.18 1.08
N ALA A 93 9.66 -5.04 -0.23
CA ALA A 93 9.09 -3.83 -0.81
C ALA A 93 7.70 -3.51 -0.23
N TYR A 94 6.87 -4.52 0.01
CA TYR A 94 5.56 -4.34 0.64
C TYR A 94 5.69 -3.77 2.06
N VAL A 95 6.53 -4.37 2.91
CA VAL A 95 6.74 -3.91 4.29
C VAL A 95 7.39 -2.52 4.31
N GLN A 96 8.40 -2.28 3.48
CA GLN A 96 9.06 -0.99 3.34
C GLN A 96 8.08 0.11 2.88
N PHE A 97 7.19 -0.20 1.94
CA PHE A 97 6.15 0.73 1.52
C PHE A 97 5.24 1.13 2.69
N ALA A 98 4.76 0.16 3.47
CA ALA A 98 3.91 0.42 4.62
C ALA A 98 4.60 1.34 5.66
N VAL A 99 5.86 1.06 5.96
CA VAL A 99 6.67 1.84 6.92
C VAL A 99 6.99 3.24 6.39
N ALA A 100 7.31 3.37 5.10
CA ALA A 100 7.63 4.66 4.47
C ALA A 100 6.39 5.53 4.21
N HIS A 101 5.21 4.92 4.08
CA HIS A 101 3.96 5.59 3.73
C HIS A 101 2.79 5.21 4.66
N PRO A 102 2.94 5.31 6.00
CA PRO A 102 1.94 4.82 6.95
C PRO A 102 0.59 5.51 6.80
N SER A 103 0.56 6.81 6.45
CA SER A 103 -0.66 7.57 6.20
C SER A 103 -1.44 7.02 5.00
N HIS A 104 -0.77 6.75 3.88
CA HIS A 104 -1.41 6.11 2.72
C HIS A 104 -1.92 4.72 3.10
N TYR A 105 -1.08 3.92 3.75
CA TYR A 105 -1.39 2.53 4.11
C TYR A 105 -2.65 2.44 4.99
N ARG A 106 -2.76 3.29 6.01
CA ARG A 106 -3.95 3.39 6.87
C ARG A 106 -5.20 3.76 6.08
N VAL A 107 -5.10 4.71 5.15
CA VAL A 107 -6.25 5.11 4.30
C VAL A 107 -6.64 3.99 3.34
N MET A 108 -5.67 3.27 2.75
CA MET A 108 -5.92 2.15 1.82
C MET A 108 -6.70 1.01 2.47
N PHE A 109 -6.33 0.64 3.71
CA PHE A 109 -6.79 -0.61 4.35
C PHE A 109 -7.61 -0.39 5.63
N GLY A 110 -7.62 0.79 6.21
CA GLY A 110 -8.23 1.07 7.51
C GLY A 110 -9.76 1.26 7.52
N GLY A 111 -10.43 1.05 6.39
CA GLY A 111 -11.90 1.15 6.33
C GLY A 111 -12.46 2.57 6.35
N PHE A 112 -11.63 3.60 6.24
CA PHE A 112 -12.04 5.02 6.31
C PHE A 112 -12.73 5.54 5.04
N ILE A 113 -12.62 4.82 3.92
CA ILE A 113 -13.25 5.17 2.65
C ILE A 113 -14.58 4.43 2.57
N GLU A 114 -15.67 5.19 2.49
CA GLU A 114 -17.01 4.65 2.32
C GLU A 114 -17.16 3.94 0.95
N SER A 115 -18.04 2.94 0.88
CA SER A 115 -18.23 2.16 -0.34
C SER A 115 -18.63 3.03 -1.55
N ALA A 116 -19.44 4.07 -1.35
CA ALA A 116 -19.83 5.00 -2.40
C ALA A 116 -18.68 5.85 -2.96
N ALA A 117 -17.59 6.05 -2.17
CA ALA A 117 -16.40 6.77 -2.61
C ALA A 117 -15.35 5.85 -3.28
N LYS A 118 -15.52 4.53 -3.21
CA LYS A 118 -14.70 3.54 -3.90
C LYS A 118 -15.21 3.32 -5.31
N ASP A 119 -15.02 4.33 -6.14
CA ASP A 119 -15.38 4.28 -7.56
C ASP A 119 -14.62 3.17 -8.31
N ASP A 120 -15.00 2.90 -9.57
CA ASP A 120 -14.36 1.88 -10.41
C ASP A 120 -12.86 2.12 -10.56
N HIS A 121 -12.43 3.37 -10.55
CA HIS A 121 -11.02 3.73 -10.66
C HIS A 121 -10.25 3.41 -9.39
N PHE A 122 -10.83 3.64 -8.19
CA PHE A 122 -10.24 3.21 -6.93
C PHE A 122 -10.09 1.68 -6.88
N MET A 123 -11.16 0.97 -7.25
CA MET A 123 -11.15 -0.49 -7.25
C MET A 123 -10.19 -1.07 -8.30
N SER A 124 -10.00 -0.37 -9.43
CA SER A 124 -9.02 -0.75 -10.47
C SER A 124 -7.59 -0.68 -9.93
N GLU A 125 -7.21 0.41 -9.25
CA GLU A 125 -5.86 0.53 -8.68
C GLU A 125 -5.60 -0.50 -7.57
N ALA A 126 -6.59 -0.76 -6.72
CA ALA A 126 -6.48 -1.79 -5.68
C ALA A 126 -6.31 -3.20 -6.29
N ARG A 127 -7.10 -3.54 -7.31
CA ARG A 127 -6.97 -4.81 -8.04
C ARG A 127 -5.63 -4.92 -8.75
N ALA A 128 -5.16 -3.83 -9.40
CA ALA A 128 -3.89 -3.83 -10.11
C ALA A 128 -2.69 -4.05 -9.16
N ALA A 129 -2.73 -3.53 -7.94
CA ALA A 129 -1.70 -3.81 -6.94
C ALA A 129 -1.69 -5.29 -6.50
N PHE A 130 -2.86 -5.90 -6.30
CA PHE A 130 -2.97 -7.32 -5.99
C PHE A 130 -2.55 -8.22 -7.16
N GLN A 131 -2.83 -7.79 -8.40
CA GLN A 131 -2.53 -8.55 -9.62
C GLN A 131 -1.02 -8.80 -9.77
N VAL A 132 -0.15 -7.86 -9.37
CA VAL A 132 1.31 -8.07 -9.43
C VAL A 132 1.74 -9.29 -8.62
N LEU A 133 1.20 -9.46 -7.41
CA LEU A 133 1.48 -10.66 -6.60
C LEU A 133 0.91 -11.93 -7.26
N LEU A 134 -0.31 -11.84 -7.76
CA LEU A 134 -0.97 -12.99 -8.41
C LEU A 134 -0.18 -13.47 -9.63
N ASP A 135 0.25 -12.54 -10.50
CA ASP A 135 1.03 -12.86 -11.70
C ASP A 135 2.38 -13.49 -11.34
N ALA A 136 3.08 -12.96 -10.34
CA ALA A 136 4.33 -13.52 -9.84
C ALA A 136 4.17 -14.97 -9.32
N LEU A 137 3.08 -15.25 -8.61
CA LEU A 137 2.80 -16.62 -8.12
C LEU A 137 2.45 -17.56 -9.27
N VAL A 138 1.64 -17.12 -10.24
CA VAL A 138 1.33 -17.92 -11.44
C VAL A 138 2.57 -18.24 -12.24
N GLU A 139 3.49 -17.29 -12.41
CA GLU A 139 4.76 -17.50 -13.08
C GLU A 139 5.60 -18.58 -12.37
N GLN A 140 5.73 -18.51 -11.03
CA GLN A 140 6.47 -19.49 -10.24
C GLN A 140 5.81 -20.88 -10.27
N GLN A 141 4.47 -20.96 -10.30
CA GLN A 141 3.76 -22.23 -10.47
C GLN A 141 4.06 -22.85 -11.84
N ASN A 142 4.10 -22.04 -12.89
CA ASN A 142 4.42 -22.50 -14.24
C ASN A 142 5.88 -22.93 -14.37
N ALA A 143 6.80 -22.28 -13.67
CA ALA A 143 8.21 -22.68 -13.59
C ALA A 143 8.42 -23.95 -12.74
N GLY A 144 7.46 -24.34 -11.90
CA GLY A 144 7.58 -25.49 -11.00
C GLY A 144 8.33 -25.18 -9.69
N ASP A 145 8.57 -23.90 -9.39
CA ASP A 145 9.26 -23.44 -8.17
C ASP A 145 8.38 -23.57 -6.93
N ILE A 146 7.09 -23.35 -7.11
CA ILE A 146 6.07 -23.49 -6.06
C ILE A 146 4.99 -24.49 -6.46
N ARG A 147 4.27 -25.00 -5.46
CA ARG A 147 3.21 -25.99 -5.69
C ARG A 147 2.07 -25.40 -6.53
N ARG A 148 1.47 -26.25 -7.36
CA ARG A 148 0.27 -25.92 -8.10
C ARG A 148 -0.93 -25.99 -7.16
N ASP A 149 -1.52 -24.83 -6.89
CA ASP A 149 -2.69 -24.63 -6.05
C ASP A 149 -3.54 -23.53 -6.69
N ASP A 150 -4.71 -23.22 -6.12
CA ASP A 150 -5.48 -22.04 -6.56
C ASP A 150 -4.64 -20.76 -6.36
N PRO A 151 -4.24 -20.09 -7.44
CA PRO A 151 -3.32 -18.97 -7.32
C PRO A 151 -3.94 -17.77 -6.60
N VAL A 152 -5.27 -17.60 -6.67
CA VAL A 152 -5.97 -16.50 -5.98
C VAL A 152 -6.00 -16.75 -4.47
N LEU A 153 -6.26 -17.98 -4.04
CA LEU A 153 -6.22 -18.34 -2.61
C LEU A 153 -4.79 -18.24 -2.07
N MET A 154 -3.80 -18.69 -2.86
CA MET A 154 -2.38 -18.57 -2.49
C MET A 154 -1.97 -17.09 -2.38
N ALA A 155 -2.36 -16.23 -3.31
CA ALA A 155 -2.09 -14.80 -3.24
C ALA A 155 -2.72 -14.15 -2.02
N ARG A 156 -3.96 -14.52 -1.66
CA ARG A 156 -4.63 -14.04 -0.45
C ARG A 156 -3.93 -14.49 0.82
N PHE A 157 -3.46 -15.73 0.87
CA PHE A 157 -2.68 -16.27 1.99
C PHE A 157 -1.37 -15.50 2.17
N VAL A 158 -0.60 -15.31 1.10
CA VAL A 158 0.65 -14.54 1.13
C VAL A 158 0.36 -13.10 1.58
N TRP A 159 -0.65 -12.48 0.98
CA TRP A 159 -1.04 -11.11 1.32
C TRP A 159 -1.45 -10.98 2.79
N ALA A 160 -2.24 -11.89 3.34
CA ALA A 160 -2.65 -11.84 4.75
C ALA A 160 -1.45 -11.82 5.71
N LEU A 161 -0.40 -12.60 5.41
CA LEU A 161 0.80 -12.66 6.26
C LEU A 161 1.67 -11.42 6.12
N VAL A 162 1.96 -10.95 4.92
CA VAL A 162 2.78 -9.76 4.74
C VAL A 162 2.05 -8.49 5.21
N HIS A 163 0.72 -8.43 5.01
CA HIS A 163 -0.11 -7.33 5.51
C HIS A 163 -0.13 -7.29 7.04
N GLY A 164 -0.30 -8.44 7.70
CA GLY A 164 -0.20 -8.55 9.15
C GLY A 164 1.16 -8.08 9.69
N THR A 165 2.24 -8.50 9.05
CA THR A 165 3.60 -8.03 9.38
C THR A 165 3.73 -6.51 9.26
N ALA A 166 3.27 -5.95 8.15
CA ALA A 166 3.28 -4.50 7.91
C ALA A 166 2.47 -3.74 8.97
N MET A 167 1.30 -4.25 9.35
CA MET A 167 0.46 -3.65 10.42
C MET A 167 1.18 -3.62 11.76
N LEU A 168 1.82 -4.73 12.17
CA LEU A 168 2.61 -4.77 13.40
C LEU A 168 3.70 -3.69 13.44
N PHE A 169 4.31 -3.40 12.27
CA PHE A 169 5.37 -2.39 12.16
C PHE A 169 4.82 -0.98 12.28
N ILE A 170 3.75 -0.65 11.54
CA ILE A 170 3.21 0.72 11.50
C ILE A 170 2.43 1.09 12.77
N ASP A 171 1.93 0.10 13.49
CA ASP A 171 1.21 0.30 14.76
C ASP A 171 2.13 0.27 15.99
N GLY A 172 3.45 0.12 15.77
CA GLY A 172 4.42 0.15 16.84
C GLY A 172 4.34 -1.03 17.81
N GLN A 173 3.75 -2.16 17.37
CA GLN A 173 3.62 -3.36 18.21
C GLN A 173 4.96 -4.09 18.43
N LEU A 174 5.98 -3.73 17.67
CA LEU A 174 7.35 -4.22 17.78
C LEU A 174 8.29 -3.06 18.15
N PRO A 175 8.42 -2.74 19.44
CA PRO A 175 9.20 -1.57 19.88
C PRO A 175 10.70 -1.76 19.67
N GLU A 176 11.20 -2.98 19.78
CA GLU A 176 12.62 -3.30 19.66
C GLU A 176 13.06 -3.36 18.19
N PRO A 177 14.06 -2.55 17.73
CA PRO A 177 14.56 -2.60 16.36
C PRO A 177 14.97 -4.00 15.90
N ALA A 178 15.67 -4.75 16.75
CA ALA A 178 16.10 -6.12 16.47
C ALA A 178 14.93 -7.08 16.17
N GLN A 179 13.76 -6.87 16.81
CA GLN A 179 12.57 -7.68 16.52
C GLN A 179 12.03 -7.39 15.12
N ARG A 180 12.08 -6.12 14.67
CA ARG A 180 11.65 -5.74 13.32
C ARG A 180 12.58 -6.30 12.26
N GLU A 181 13.90 -6.18 12.48
CA GLU A 181 14.93 -6.70 11.57
C GLU A 181 14.85 -8.22 11.42
N ALA A 182 14.50 -8.94 12.50
CA ALA A 182 14.39 -10.39 12.48
C ALA A 182 13.05 -10.89 11.90
N LEU A 183 11.94 -10.20 12.17
CA LEU A 183 10.60 -10.70 11.82
C LEU A 183 10.36 -10.69 10.30
N GLU A 184 10.76 -9.63 9.61
CA GLU A 184 10.52 -9.51 8.16
C GLU A 184 11.11 -10.69 7.39
N PRO A 185 12.43 -11.01 7.47
CA PRO A 185 13.00 -12.13 6.75
C PRO A 185 12.49 -13.48 7.24
N TYR A 186 12.19 -13.61 8.53
CA TYR A 186 11.59 -14.82 9.09
C TYR A 186 10.23 -15.13 8.45
N VAL A 187 9.36 -14.11 8.36
CA VAL A 187 8.02 -14.28 7.75
C VAL A 187 8.15 -14.60 6.26
N ALA A 188 9.02 -13.88 5.52
CA ALA A 188 9.27 -14.13 4.11
C ALA A 188 9.69 -15.60 3.86
N GLU A 189 10.63 -16.10 4.66
CA GLU A 189 11.09 -17.48 4.57
C GLU A 189 9.95 -18.48 4.85
N ARG A 190 9.13 -18.24 5.90
CA ARG A 190 8.02 -19.14 6.28
C ARG A 190 6.91 -19.14 5.24
N ILE A 191 6.58 -18.00 4.65
CA ILE A 191 5.63 -17.90 3.55
C ILE A 191 6.14 -18.78 2.38
N TYR A 192 7.37 -18.55 1.93
CA TYR A 192 7.90 -19.30 0.80
C TYR A 192 7.98 -20.80 1.11
N PHE A 193 8.42 -21.20 2.29
CA PHE A 193 8.44 -22.59 2.71
C PHE A 193 7.06 -23.24 2.63
N SER A 194 6.01 -22.51 2.95
CA SER A 194 4.62 -23.01 2.94
C SER A 194 4.04 -23.19 1.52
N ILE A 195 4.57 -22.48 0.53
CA ILE A 195 4.07 -22.51 -0.85
C ILE A 195 4.99 -23.27 -1.84
N ARG A 196 6.26 -23.52 -1.47
CA ARG A 196 7.20 -24.22 -2.34
C ARG A 196 6.73 -25.61 -2.72
N GLN A 197 7.23 -26.10 -3.83
CA GLN A 197 7.03 -27.51 -4.23
C GLN A 197 7.59 -28.43 -3.14
N SER A 198 6.79 -29.40 -2.68
CA SER A 198 7.28 -30.40 -1.73
C SER A 198 8.25 -31.32 -2.45
N THR A 199 9.48 -31.46 -1.92
CA THR A 199 10.47 -32.42 -2.42
C THR A 199 10.26 -33.83 -1.88
N LEU A 200 9.11 -34.13 -1.27
CA LEU A 200 8.80 -35.51 -0.90
C LEU A 200 8.68 -36.33 -2.17
N ARG A 201 9.75 -37.05 -2.51
CA ARG A 201 9.67 -38.18 -3.45
C ARG A 201 8.66 -39.15 -2.86
N ALA A 202 7.65 -39.50 -3.64
CA ALA A 202 6.87 -40.70 -3.38
C ALA A 202 7.87 -41.88 -3.47
N GLU A 203 8.14 -42.48 -2.33
CA GLU A 203 8.77 -43.81 -2.28
C GLU A 203 7.76 -44.86 -2.70
#